data_c5e5a8d2e823abda707c8c78e4d3f0f6
#
_entry.id   c5e5a8d2e823abda707c8c78e4d3f0f6
#
_cell.length_a   1.000
_cell.length_b   1.000
_cell.length_c   1.000
_cell.angle_alpha   90.00
_cell.angle_beta   90.00
_cell.angle_gamma   90.00
#
_symmetry.space_group_name_H-M   'P 1'
#
loop_
_entity.id
_entity.type
_entity.pdbx_description
1 polymer ?
#
loop_
_entity_poly.entity_id
_entity_poly.type
_entity_poly.pdbx_seq_one_letter_code
_entity_poly.pdbx_strand_id
1 'polypeptide(L)'
;EIAVDVDDSDGVDVILETGQASLHHGHLFHASGPNTTSDRRIGVAIRYIKPSMKQRNGSDTLVSLVAGRDDYKHFTSVGSPEGWLTDADFERCAADSDLKRSILFEGADSNAGQRYRKS
;
A
#
# COMPACT_ATOMS: atom_id res chain seq x y z
N GLU A 1 3.06 10.49 -2.85
CA GLU A 1 2.18 11.39 -2.09
C GLU A 1 1.79 12.55 -3.00
N ILE A 2 0.51 12.76 -3.20
CA ILE A 2 0.00 13.88 -4.02
C ILE A 2 -0.40 14.97 -3.02
N ALA A 3 0.23 16.14 -3.13
CA ALA A 3 -0.21 17.29 -2.39
C ALA A 3 -1.41 17.91 -3.14
N VAL A 4 -2.55 17.93 -2.50
CA VAL A 4 -3.77 18.57 -3.00
C VAL A 4 -4.22 19.61 -1.99
N ASP A 5 -4.77 20.68 -2.50
CA ASP A 5 -5.43 21.68 -1.67
C ASP A 5 -6.89 21.25 -1.52
N VAL A 6 -7.24 20.83 -0.32
CA VAL A 6 -8.60 20.41 0.04
C VAL A 6 -9.04 21.16 1.29
N ASP A 7 -10.33 21.45 1.37
CA ASP A 7 -10.90 22.03 2.58
C ASP A 7 -11.12 20.92 3.62
N ASP A 8 -10.34 20.94 4.68
CA ASP A 8 -10.44 19.94 5.75
C ASP A 8 -11.81 19.96 6.45
N SER A 9 -12.57 21.06 6.33
CA SER A 9 -13.92 21.16 6.89
C SER A 9 -14.94 20.27 6.19
N ASP A 10 -14.67 19.86 4.95
CA ASP A 10 -15.47 18.89 4.19
C ASP A 10 -15.12 17.43 4.54
N GLY A 11 -14.15 17.24 5.40
CA GLY A 11 -13.70 15.93 5.84
C GLY A 11 -14.74 15.19 6.65
N VAL A 12 -14.83 13.88 6.42
CA VAL A 12 -15.67 12.97 7.21
C VAL A 12 -14.78 12.06 8.02
N ASP A 13 -14.92 12.12 9.34
CA ASP A 13 -14.19 11.25 10.24
C ASP A 13 -14.63 9.79 10.10
N VAL A 14 -13.67 8.90 9.83
CA VAL A 14 -13.89 7.46 9.79
C VAL A 14 -13.44 6.88 11.13
N ILE A 15 -14.33 6.89 12.11
CA ILE A 15 -14.07 6.34 13.44
C ILE A 15 -14.36 4.85 13.41
N LEU A 16 -13.35 4.03 13.74
CA LEU A 16 -13.44 2.57 13.72
C LEU A 16 -13.16 2.01 15.12
N GLU A 17 -14.02 1.12 15.55
CA GLU A 17 -13.80 0.28 16.72
C GLU A 17 -12.79 -0.85 16.42
N THR A 18 -12.23 -1.45 17.45
CA THR A 18 -11.34 -2.61 17.31
C THR A 18 -12.00 -3.73 16.50
N GLY A 19 -11.34 -4.20 15.45
CA GLY A 19 -11.83 -5.25 14.55
C GLY A 19 -12.71 -4.74 13.40
N GLN A 20 -12.99 -3.45 13.34
CA GLN A 20 -13.69 -2.85 12.19
C GLN A 20 -12.70 -2.44 11.08
N ALA A 21 -13.22 -2.31 9.88
CA ALA A 21 -12.46 -1.87 8.71
C ALA A 21 -13.32 -0.95 7.85
N SER A 22 -12.68 -0.04 7.13
CA SER A 22 -13.31 0.74 6.07
C SER A 22 -12.86 0.21 4.70
N LEU A 23 -13.75 0.29 3.73
CA LEU A 23 -13.45 -0.02 2.33
C LEU A 23 -13.73 1.23 1.49
N HIS A 24 -12.72 1.71 0.78
CA HIS A 24 -12.86 2.90 -0.05
C HIS A 24 -12.04 2.77 -1.34
N HIS A 25 -12.42 3.55 -2.34
CA HIS A 25 -11.73 3.58 -3.62
C HIS A 25 -10.34 4.21 -3.46
N GLY A 26 -9.34 3.70 -4.18
CA GLY A 26 -7.96 4.17 -4.08
C GLY A 26 -7.74 5.65 -4.48
N HIS A 27 -8.70 6.27 -5.19
CA HIS A 27 -8.66 7.70 -5.55
C HIS A 27 -9.39 8.60 -4.53
N LEU A 28 -9.94 8.03 -3.47
CA LEU A 28 -10.52 8.86 -2.41
C LEU A 28 -9.40 9.60 -1.68
N PHE A 29 -9.50 10.91 -1.60
CA PHE A 29 -8.60 11.70 -0.77
C PHE A 29 -8.83 11.34 0.69
N HIS A 30 -7.75 11.01 1.37
CA HIS A 30 -7.80 10.63 2.77
C HIS A 30 -6.52 11.05 3.47
N ALA A 31 -6.66 11.43 4.71
CA ALA A 31 -5.55 11.82 5.56
C ALA A 31 -5.72 11.26 6.97
N SER A 32 -4.70 11.38 7.75
CA SER A 32 -4.74 11.10 9.19
C SER A 32 -3.99 12.21 9.91
N GLY A 33 -4.61 12.76 10.92
CA GLY A 33 -3.93 13.64 11.85
C GLY A 33 -2.83 12.92 12.64
N PRO A 34 -1.96 13.66 13.34
CA PRO A 34 -0.96 13.08 14.20
C PRO A 34 -1.62 12.28 15.34
N ASN A 35 -0.94 11.22 15.76
CA ASN A 35 -1.37 10.50 16.96
C ASN A 35 -1.02 11.31 18.21
N THR A 36 -2.03 11.77 18.92
CA THR A 36 -1.90 12.56 20.14
C THR A 36 -1.98 11.74 21.42
N THR A 37 -2.15 10.43 21.31
CA THR A 37 -2.21 9.51 22.45
C THR A 37 -0.83 9.02 22.84
N SER A 38 -0.72 8.45 24.04
CA SER A 38 0.52 7.83 24.54
C SER A 38 0.75 6.42 24.00
N ASP A 39 -0.21 5.84 23.27
CA ASP A 39 -0.12 4.49 22.71
C ASP A 39 0.10 4.52 21.19
N ARG A 40 0.50 3.40 20.64
CA ARG A 40 0.71 3.23 19.20
C ARG A 40 -0.62 3.17 18.45
N ARG A 41 -0.70 3.86 17.31
CA ARG A 41 -1.76 3.63 16.33
C ARG A 41 -1.24 2.67 15.27
N ILE A 42 -1.85 1.51 15.17
CA ILE A 42 -1.51 0.49 14.19
C ILE A 42 -2.67 0.34 13.24
N GLY A 43 -2.40 0.49 11.94
CA GLY A 43 -3.37 0.26 10.87
C GLY A 43 -2.80 -0.69 9.82
N VAL A 44 -3.65 -1.55 9.27
CA VAL A 44 -3.31 -2.43 8.15
C VAL A 44 -4.04 -1.92 6.92
N ALA A 45 -3.29 -1.56 5.87
CA ALA A 45 -3.85 -1.13 4.59
C ALA A 45 -3.66 -2.25 3.55
N ILE A 46 -4.76 -2.88 3.15
CA ILE A 46 -4.77 -3.93 2.14
C ILE A 46 -5.32 -3.34 0.84
N ARG A 47 -4.59 -3.52 -0.26
CA ARG A 47 -4.99 -3.03 -1.58
C ARG A 47 -5.47 -4.17 -2.45
N TYR A 48 -6.70 -4.06 -2.94
CA TYR A 48 -7.28 -5.01 -3.88
C TYR A 48 -7.30 -4.42 -5.29
N ILE A 49 -6.95 -5.22 -6.27
CA ILE A 49 -6.99 -4.87 -7.70
C ILE A 49 -7.72 -5.97 -8.48
N LYS A 50 -8.29 -5.60 -9.62
CA LYS A 50 -8.85 -6.59 -10.55
C LYS A 50 -7.72 -7.26 -11.33
N PRO A 51 -7.80 -8.57 -11.62
CA PRO A 51 -6.80 -9.26 -12.44
C PRO A 51 -6.58 -8.65 -13.83
N SER A 52 -7.60 -8.01 -14.40
CA SER A 52 -7.51 -7.30 -15.69
C SER A 52 -6.71 -6.00 -15.65
N MET A 53 -6.38 -5.49 -14.48
CA MET A 53 -5.54 -4.30 -14.36
C MET A 53 -4.12 -4.61 -14.84
N LYS A 54 -3.48 -3.60 -15.40
CA LYS A 54 -2.09 -3.65 -15.82
C LYS A 54 -1.34 -2.47 -15.22
N GLN A 55 -0.18 -2.74 -14.68
CA GLN A 55 0.69 -1.68 -14.21
C GLN A 55 1.21 -0.87 -15.40
N ARG A 56 1.23 0.45 -15.27
CA ARG A 56 1.65 1.33 -16.36
C ARG A 56 3.16 1.34 -16.52
N ASN A 57 3.87 1.39 -15.41
CA ASN A 57 5.32 1.55 -15.35
C ASN A 57 5.96 0.42 -14.55
N GLY A 58 7.20 0.09 -14.88
CA GLY A 58 8.02 -0.83 -14.12
C GLY A 58 7.71 -2.29 -14.38
N SER A 59 8.34 -3.13 -13.58
CA SER A 59 8.25 -4.58 -13.64
C SER A 59 7.06 -5.10 -12.85
N ASP A 60 6.77 -6.38 -13.01
CA ASP A 60 5.66 -7.06 -12.37
C ASP A 60 5.80 -7.07 -10.85
N THR A 61 4.93 -6.33 -10.18
CA THR A 61 4.87 -6.38 -8.71
C THR A 61 4.19 -7.66 -8.22
N LEU A 62 4.48 -8.01 -6.96
CA LEU A 62 3.95 -9.22 -6.36
C LEU A 62 2.48 -9.05 -5.96
N VAL A 63 1.67 -10.05 -6.26
CA VAL A 63 0.25 -10.12 -5.86
C VAL A 63 -0.11 -11.52 -5.36
N SER A 64 -1.16 -11.60 -4.55
CA SER A 64 -1.80 -12.87 -4.19
C SER A 64 -3.21 -12.90 -4.73
N LEU A 65 -3.60 -13.97 -5.41
CA LEU A 65 -4.98 -14.16 -5.84
C LEU A 65 -5.82 -14.55 -4.61
N VAL A 66 -6.71 -13.65 -4.20
CA VAL A 66 -7.55 -13.84 -3.01
C VAL A 66 -8.96 -14.30 -3.34
N ALA A 67 -9.42 -14.09 -4.57
CA ALA A 67 -10.73 -14.56 -5.05
C ALA A 67 -10.76 -14.63 -6.58
N GLY A 68 -11.59 -15.53 -7.12
CA GLY A 68 -11.82 -15.64 -8.56
C GLY A 68 -10.67 -16.32 -9.30
N ARG A 69 -10.44 -15.88 -10.54
CA ARG A 69 -9.43 -16.43 -11.46
C ARG A 69 -8.66 -15.30 -12.13
N ASP A 70 -7.36 -15.48 -12.28
CA ASP A 70 -6.49 -14.58 -13.05
C ASP A 70 -6.10 -15.21 -14.40
N ASP A 71 -6.80 -14.77 -15.44
CA ASP A 71 -6.55 -15.17 -16.82
C ASP A 71 -5.55 -14.25 -17.55
N TYR A 72 -5.20 -13.12 -16.94
CA TYR A 72 -4.41 -12.06 -17.57
C TYR A 72 -2.91 -12.16 -17.31
N LYS A 73 -2.52 -12.64 -16.14
CA LYS A 73 -1.11 -12.81 -15.74
C LYS A 73 -0.28 -11.53 -15.85
N HIS A 74 -0.89 -10.39 -15.50
CA HIS A 74 -0.23 -9.08 -15.55
C HIS A 74 0.72 -8.81 -14.38
N PHE A 75 0.72 -9.66 -13.36
CA PHE A 75 1.51 -9.53 -12.15
C PHE A 75 2.17 -10.85 -11.77
N THR A 76 3.22 -10.78 -10.98
CA THR A 76 3.86 -11.98 -10.44
C THR A 76 3.06 -12.51 -9.25
N SER A 77 2.48 -13.69 -9.42
CA SER A 77 1.70 -14.33 -8.36
C SER A 77 2.63 -14.94 -7.31
N VAL A 78 2.35 -14.69 -6.05
CA VAL A 78 3.01 -15.32 -4.91
C VAL A 78 2.03 -16.18 -4.14
N GLY A 79 2.51 -17.33 -3.66
CA GLY A 79 1.77 -18.21 -2.76
C GLY A 79 1.74 -17.70 -1.32
N SER A 80 1.13 -18.49 -0.46
CA SER A 80 1.20 -18.26 0.98
C SER A 80 2.65 -18.38 1.47
N PRO A 81 3.01 -17.70 2.57
CA PRO A 81 4.29 -17.92 3.22
C PRO A 81 4.48 -19.40 3.58
N GLU A 82 5.71 -19.89 3.47
CA GLU A 82 6.03 -21.28 3.82
C GLU A 82 6.15 -21.52 5.31
N GLY A 83 6.24 -20.43 6.09
CA GLY A 83 6.38 -20.47 7.53
C GLY A 83 5.93 -19.19 8.18
N TRP A 84 6.26 -19.04 9.43
CA TRP A 84 5.90 -17.88 10.23
C TRP A 84 7.07 -16.89 10.26
N LEU A 85 7.02 -15.85 9.41
CA LEU A 85 8.02 -14.79 9.32
C LEU A 85 9.45 -15.32 9.14
N THR A 86 9.68 -16.10 8.09
CA THR A 86 11.02 -16.61 7.75
C THR A 86 11.90 -15.52 7.13
N ASP A 87 13.23 -15.70 7.17
CA ASP A 87 14.17 -14.76 6.52
C ASP A 87 13.85 -14.59 5.02
N ALA A 88 13.47 -15.66 4.34
CA ALA A 88 13.05 -15.62 2.93
C ALA A 88 11.78 -14.77 2.71
N ASP A 89 10.84 -14.77 3.67
CA ASP A 89 9.67 -13.89 3.60
C ASP A 89 10.05 -12.43 3.77
N PHE A 90 10.99 -12.13 4.66
CA PHE A 90 11.50 -10.77 4.84
C PHE A 90 12.26 -10.27 3.62
N GLU A 91 13.14 -11.08 3.04
CA GLU A 91 13.90 -10.74 1.83
C GLU A 91 12.96 -10.45 0.64
N ARG A 92 11.96 -11.31 0.44
CA ARG A 92 10.95 -11.12 -0.60
C ARG A 92 10.13 -9.85 -0.38
N CYS A 93 9.73 -9.59 0.86
CA CYS A 93 8.97 -8.39 1.22
C CYS A 93 9.82 -7.11 1.01
N ALA A 94 11.10 -7.15 1.36
CA ALA A 94 12.02 -6.03 1.15
C ALA A 94 12.21 -5.75 -0.35
N ALA A 95 12.45 -6.78 -1.16
CA ALA A 95 12.62 -6.66 -2.61
C ALA A 95 11.36 -6.08 -3.29
N ASP A 96 10.17 -6.55 -2.92
CA ASP A 96 8.90 -6.03 -3.45
C ASP A 96 8.65 -4.58 -3.00
N SER A 97 9.01 -4.24 -1.78
CA SER A 97 8.91 -2.88 -1.26
C SER A 97 9.83 -1.91 -2.00
N ASP A 98 11.05 -2.33 -2.31
CA ASP A 98 12.00 -1.53 -3.07
C ASP A 98 11.55 -1.34 -4.52
N LEU A 99 11.01 -2.38 -5.15
CA LEU A 99 10.41 -2.31 -6.46
C LEU A 99 9.22 -1.33 -6.49
N LYS A 100 8.29 -1.46 -5.56
CA LYS A 100 7.12 -0.56 -5.45
C LYS A 100 7.54 0.88 -5.21
N ARG A 101 8.58 1.09 -4.40
CA ARG A 101 9.14 2.42 -4.15
C ARG A 101 9.74 3.00 -5.43
N SER A 102 10.51 2.25 -6.20
CA SER A 102 11.11 2.71 -7.46
C SER A 102 10.03 3.15 -8.45
N ILE A 103 8.93 2.42 -8.54
CA ILE A 103 7.80 2.73 -9.41
C ILE A 103 7.05 3.98 -8.94
N LEU A 104 6.79 4.08 -7.62
CA LEU A 104 6.05 5.19 -7.03
C LEU A 104 6.77 6.53 -7.20
N PHE A 105 8.10 6.52 -7.14
CA PHE A 105 8.92 7.72 -7.23
C PHE A 105 9.58 7.91 -8.61
N GLU A 106 9.16 7.15 -9.62
CA GLU A 106 9.65 7.33 -10.99
C GLU A 106 9.34 8.74 -11.49
N GLY A 107 10.39 9.48 -11.85
CA GLY A 107 10.28 10.88 -12.29
C GLY A 107 10.03 11.91 -11.18
N ALA A 108 9.99 11.50 -9.91
CA ALA A 108 9.92 12.43 -8.79
C ALA A 108 11.28 13.06 -8.49
N ASP A 109 11.27 14.24 -7.86
CA ASP A 109 12.50 14.89 -7.37
C ASP A 109 13.25 13.94 -6.42
N SER A 110 14.59 13.93 -6.52
CA SER A 110 15.49 13.06 -5.75
C SER A 110 15.29 13.12 -4.24
N ASN A 111 14.69 14.18 -3.72
CA ASN A 111 14.39 14.38 -2.32
C ASN A 111 13.03 13.78 -1.88
N ALA A 112 12.16 13.42 -2.79
CA ALA A 112 10.81 12.93 -2.48
C ALA A 112 10.84 11.62 -1.67
N GLY A 113 11.83 10.74 -1.91
CA GLY A 113 11.98 9.47 -1.21
C GLY A 113 12.69 9.56 0.16
N GLN A 114 13.33 10.68 0.50
CA GLN A 114 14.12 10.78 1.74
C GLN A 114 13.27 10.84 3.01
N ARG A 115 12.03 11.30 2.93
CA ARG A 115 11.11 11.37 4.07
C ARG A 115 10.79 10.00 4.67
N TYR A 116 10.92 8.93 3.89
CA TYR A 116 10.63 7.55 4.29
C TYR A 116 11.87 6.74 4.72
N ARG A 117 13.06 7.36 4.73
CA ARG A 117 14.30 6.71 5.14
C ARG A 117 14.69 6.92 6.61
N LYS A 118 13.86 7.64 7.36
CA LYS A 118 14.10 7.92 8.79
C LYS A 118 13.10 7.16 9.64
N SER A 119 13.38 5.91 9.91
CA SER A 119 12.93 5.20 11.12
C SER A 119 13.83 4.00 11.34
#